data_e8caf7cce2dd793f7645d5ede2c478de
#
_entry.id   e8caf7cce2dd793f7645d5ede2c478de
#
_cell.length_a   1.000
_cell.length_b   1.000
_cell.length_c   1.000
_cell.angle_alpha   90.00
_cell.angle_beta   90.00
_cell.angle_gamma   90.00
#
_symmetry.space_group_name_H-M   'P 1'
#
loop_
_entity.id
_entity.type
_entity.pdbx_description
1 polymer ?
#
loop_
_entity_poly.entity_id
_entity_poly.type
_entity_poly.pdbx_seq_one_letter_code
_entity_poly.pdbx_strand_id
1 'polypeptide(L)'
;DVKVEGALAAGVSLASATLEMQVSETATRARSLSAQLSQTSDATAGLVLERIRDQLGASDLLLWNAAGQLVASVGQSRYRLDQERPTAQQLRTVRQQRAIGQLEGLDELPDVTRPEALRNVRVSALVLVPNPGMGLVAEPRYLQAVVPLPPVLVDNAVAVQEANREYQERALARGGLRRMYIGTLTLSLFLAVFGAVLLAVLLGNQLARPLLVLAEGVREVAQGNLSPK
;
A
#
# COMPACT_ATOMS: atom_id res chain seq x y z
N ASP A 1 -0.88 -19.81 10.15
CA ASP A 1 -0.41 -18.47 9.76
C ASP A 1 -0.12 -18.40 8.25
N VAL A 2 0.62 -19.32 7.65
CA VAL A 2 0.93 -19.36 6.21
C VAL A 2 -0.33 -19.40 5.31
N LYS A 3 -1.41 -20.07 5.74
CA LYS A 3 -2.68 -20.13 4.97
C LYS A 3 -3.41 -18.79 4.95
N VAL A 4 -3.35 -18.03 6.03
CA VAL A 4 -4.03 -16.72 6.12
C VAL A 4 -3.24 -15.67 5.34
N GLU A 5 -1.91 -15.68 5.39
CA GLU A 5 -1.05 -14.84 4.56
C GLU A 5 -1.25 -15.11 3.07
N GLY A 6 -1.37 -16.39 2.68
CA GLY A 6 -1.66 -16.77 1.31
C GLY A 6 -3.05 -16.30 0.84
N ALA A 7 -4.07 -16.39 1.71
CA ALA A 7 -5.42 -15.92 1.40
C ALA A 7 -5.49 -14.38 1.26
N LEU A 8 -4.78 -13.65 2.11
CA LEU A 8 -4.69 -12.19 2.04
C LEU A 8 -3.93 -11.73 0.79
N ALA A 9 -2.80 -12.37 0.48
CA ALA A 9 -2.05 -12.07 -0.74
C ALA A 9 -2.88 -12.35 -2.00
N ALA A 10 -3.64 -13.45 -2.03
CA ALA A 10 -4.57 -13.77 -3.11
C ALA A 10 -5.70 -12.73 -3.20
N GLY A 11 -6.23 -12.25 -2.07
CA GLY A 11 -7.24 -11.20 -2.03
C GLY A 11 -6.75 -9.87 -2.60
N VAL A 12 -5.55 -9.45 -2.23
CA VAL A 12 -4.90 -8.23 -2.77
C VAL A 12 -4.64 -8.38 -4.27
N SER A 13 -4.13 -9.54 -4.72
CA SER A 13 -3.89 -9.81 -6.14
C SER A 13 -5.18 -9.78 -6.95
N LEU A 14 -6.26 -10.36 -6.43
CA LEU A 14 -7.58 -10.34 -7.07
C LEU A 14 -8.15 -8.91 -7.15
N ALA A 15 -8.02 -8.13 -6.08
CA ALA A 15 -8.46 -6.73 -6.07
C ALA A 15 -7.69 -5.90 -7.11
N SER A 16 -6.37 -6.05 -7.21
CA SER A 16 -5.55 -5.37 -8.21
C SER A 16 -5.94 -5.77 -9.63
N ALA A 17 -6.13 -7.07 -9.90
CA ALA A 17 -6.57 -7.56 -11.21
C ALA A 17 -7.96 -7.02 -11.59
N THR A 18 -8.88 -6.91 -10.62
CA THR A 18 -10.20 -6.34 -10.85
C THR A 18 -10.14 -4.85 -11.18
N LEU A 19 -9.27 -4.10 -10.50
CA LEU A 19 -9.05 -2.68 -10.81
C LEU A 19 -8.44 -2.48 -12.20
N GLU A 20 -7.44 -3.27 -12.56
CA GLU A 20 -6.84 -3.24 -13.90
C GLU A 20 -7.86 -3.57 -14.99
N MET A 21 -8.71 -4.57 -14.75
CA MET A 21 -9.81 -4.91 -15.66
C MET A 21 -10.78 -3.74 -15.82
N GLN A 22 -11.14 -3.08 -14.73
CA GLN A 22 -12.05 -1.92 -14.75
C GLN A 22 -11.45 -0.74 -15.52
N VAL A 23 -10.15 -0.47 -15.36
CA VAL A 23 -9.41 0.54 -16.12
C VAL A 23 -9.43 0.22 -17.61
N SER A 24 -9.13 -1.02 -17.99
CA SER A 24 -9.12 -1.48 -19.37
C SER A 24 -10.51 -1.45 -20.02
N GLU A 25 -11.55 -1.86 -19.29
CA GLU A 25 -12.93 -1.81 -19.75
C GLU A 25 -13.39 -0.37 -19.99
N THR A 26 -13.09 0.54 -19.05
CA THR A 26 -13.41 1.96 -19.18
C THR A 26 -12.73 2.58 -20.40
N ALA A 27 -11.45 2.30 -20.61
CA ALA A 27 -10.70 2.78 -21.77
C ALA A 27 -11.28 2.24 -23.08
N THR A 28 -11.69 0.97 -23.12
CA THR A 28 -12.31 0.35 -24.30
C THR A 28 -13.66 0.95 -24.58
N ARG A 29 -14.51 1.14 -23.59
CA ARG A 29 -15.82 1.81 -23.74
C ARG A 29 -15.68 3.25 -24.17
N ALA A 30 -14.78 4.01 -23.55
CA ALA A 30 -14.49 5.38 -23.93
C ALA A 30 -14.02 5.47 -25.40
N ARG A 31 -13.18 4.52 -25.84
CA ARG A 31 -12.73 4.44 -27.23
C ARG A 31 -13.89 4.17 -28.20
N SER A 32 -14.78 3.25 -27.89
CA SER A 32 -15.93 2.95 -28.76
C SER A 32 -16.87 4.14 -28.87
N LEU A 33 -17.12 4.84 -27.76
CA LEU A 33 -18.00 6.00 -27.73
C LEU A 33 -17.35 7.24 -28.36
N SER A 34 -16.02 7.36 -28.33
CA SER A 34 -15.30 8.49 -28.94
C SER A 34 -15.52 8.59 -30.45
N ALA A 35 -15.91 7.50 -31.11
CA ALA A 35 -16.27 7.50 -32.51
C ALA A 35 -17.45 8.43 -32.83
N GLN A 36 -18.34 8.69 -31.87
CA GLN A 36 -19.45 9.65 -32.04
C GLN A 36 -18.97 11.10 -32.23
N LEU A 37 -17.74 11.40 -31.73
CA LEU A 37 -17.12 12.71 -31.87
C LEU A 37 -16.41 12.91 -33.20
N SER A 38 -16.23 11.85 -33.98
CA SER A 38 -15.44 11.87 -35.22
C SER A 38 -15.96 12.87 -36.25
N GLN A 39 -17.26 13.00 -36.36
CA GLN A 39 -17.94 13.91 -37.31
C GLN A 39 -18.51 15.16 -36.66
N THR A 40 -18.23 15.39 -35.36
CA THR A 40 -18.79 16.49 -34.60
C THR A 40 -17.84 17.68 -34.64
N SER A 41 -18.41 18.88 -34.95
CA SER A 41 -17.65 20.12 -34.85
C SER A 41 -17.39 20.51 -33.38
N ASP A 42 -16.37 21.32 -33.15
CA ASP A 42 -16.04 21.80 -31.80
C ASP A 42 -17.17 22.59 -31.14
N ALA A 43 -17.96 23.33 -31.97
CA ALA A 43 -19.09 24.09 -31.48
C ALA A 43 -20.24 23.22 -30.93
N THR A 44 -20.39 22.00 -31.45
CA THR A 44 -21.49 21.09 -31.08
C THR A 44 -20.99 19.95 -30.20
N ALA A 45 -19.67 19.85 -29.95
CA ALA A 45 -19.04 18.77 -29.18
C ALA A 45 -19.65 18.64 -27.78
N GLY A 46 -20.03 19.75 -27.12
CA GLY A 46 -20.60 19.71 -25.78
C GLY A 46 -21.84 18.83 -25.65
N LEU A 47 -22.77 18.88 -26.64
CA LEU A 47 -23.98 18.05 -26.60
C LEU A 47 -23.68 16.56 -26.77
N VAL A 48 -22.73 16.24 -27.63
CA VAL A 48 -22.30 14.83 -27.83
C VAL A 48 -21.55 14.32 -26.60
N LEU A 49 -20.72 15.16 -25.97
CA LEU A 49 -20.04 14.83 -24.74
C LEU A 49 -21.02 14.53 -23.60
N GLU A 50 -22.09 15.30 -23.45
CA GLU A 50 -23.11 15.01 -22.42
C GLU A 50 -23.74 13.64 -22.62
N ARG A 51 -24.05 13.26 -23.85
CA ARG A 51 -24.61 11.94 -24.19
C ARG A 51 -23.59 10.82 -23.88
N ILE A 52 -22.32 11.01 -24.26
CA ILE A 52 -21.26 10.04 -23.99
C ILE A 52 -21.03 9.90 -22.48
N ARG A 53 -21.07 11.01 -21.74
CA ARG A 53 -20.96 11.00 -20.28
C ARG A 53 -21.99 10.10 -19.62
N ASP A 54 -23.24 10.27 -20.03
CA ASP A 54 -24.36 9.48 -19.48
C ASP A 54 -24.24 8.00 -19.87
N GLN A 55 -23.82 7.69 -21.10
CA GLN A 55 -23.60 6.31 -21.56
C GLN A 55 -22.41 5.62 -20.85
N LEU A 56 -21.38 6.38 -20.50
CA LEU A 56 -20.19 5.87 -19.85
C LEU A 56 -20.32 5.84 -18.32
N GLY A 57 -21.31 6.57 -17.77
CA GLY A 57 -21.40 6.79 -16.33
C GLY A 57 -20.24 7.64 -15.80
N ALA A 58 -19.67 8.50 -16.65
CA ALA A 58 -18.54 9.34 -16.29
C ALA A 58 -18.98 10.52 -15.41
N SER A 59 -18.15 10.89 -14.45
CA SER A 59 -18.32 12.14 -13.71
C SER A 59 -17.96 13.35 -14.56
N ASP A 60 -16.94 13.19 -15.40
CA ASP A 60 -16.37 14.25 -16.22
C ASP A 60 -15.90 13.71 -17.57
N LEU A 61 -16.11 14.51 -18.60
CA LEU A 61 -15.52 14.32 -19.93
C LEU A 61 -14.89 15.61 -20.41
N LEU A 62 -13.69 15.51 -20.96
CA LEU A 62 -12.91 16.61 -21.49
C LEU A 62 -12.45 16.27 -22.90
N LEU A 63 -12.63 17.18 -23.82
CA LEU A 63 -12.13 17.07 -25.18
C LEU A 63 -10.92 18.00 -25.37
N TRP A 64 -9.82 17.43 -25.78
CA TRP A 64 -8.54 18.12 -25.98
C TRP A 64 -8.17 18.17 -27.46
N ASN A 65 -7.55 19.25 -27.90
CA ASN A 65 -6.96 19.33 -29.23
C ASN A 65 -5.52 18.74 -29.26
N ALA A 66 -4.90 18.76 -30.43
CA ALA A 66 -3.54 18.28 -30.63
C ALA A 66 -2.47 18.98 -29.77
N ALA A 67 -2.70 20.23 -29.42
CA ALA A 67 -1.84 21.06 -28.58
C ALA A 67 -2.07 20.86 -27.07
N GLY A 68 -3.02 19.99 -26.68
CA GLY A 68 -3.40 19.80 -25.28
C GLY A 68 -4.21 20.97 -24.71
N GLN A 69 -4.91 21.71 -25.56
CA GLN A 69 -5.84 22.76 -25.14
C GLN A 69 -7.25 22.17 -25.02
N LEU A 70 -8.00 22.61 -24.03
CA LEU A 70 -9.35 22.18 -23.81
C LEU A 70 -10.30 22.77 -24.87
N VAL A 71 -10.99 21.88 -25.59
CA VAL A 71 -12.00 22.27 -26.61
C VAL A 71 -13.38 22.34 -25.98
N ALA A 72 -13.75 21.31 -25.21
CA ALA A 72 -15.04 21.25 -24.54
C ALA A 72 -14.91 20.40 -23.27
N SER A 73 -15.73 20.67 -22.27
CA SER A 73 -15.82 19.89 -21.04
C SER A 73 -17.27 19.79 -20.57
N VAL A 74 -17.62 18.64 -20.00
CA VAL A 74 -18.92 18.39 -19.38
C VAL A 74 -18.73 17.64 -18.07
N GLY A 75 -19.61 17.90 -17.11
CA GLY A 75 -19.55 17.30 -15.78
C GLY A 75 -19.10 18.27 -14.70
N GLN A 76 -18.59 17.74 -13.61
CA GLN A 76 -18.19 18.53 -12.43
C GLN A 76 -16.93 19.38 -12.68
N SER A 77 -16.05 18.91 -13.57
CA SER A 77 -14.81 19.60 -13.94
C SER A 77 -15.05 20.94 -14.64
N ARG A 78 -16.26 21.16 -15.19
CA ARG A 78 -16.64 22.45 -15.81
C ARG A 78 -16.47 23.66 -14.87
N TYR A 79 -16.55 23.41 -13.56
CA TYR A 79 -16.44 24.43 -12.51
C TYR A 79 -15.07 24.46 -11.83
N ARG A 80 -14.14 23.56 -12.22
CA ARG A 80 -12.78 23.52 -11.69
C ARG A 80 -11.83 24.30 -12.58
N LEU A 81 -11.13 25.26 -12.00
CA LEU A 81 -10.08 26.04 -12.67
C LEU A 81 -8.78 25.24 -12.89
N ASP A 82 -8.60 24.18 -12.12
CA ASP A 82 -7.41 23.31 -12.11
C ASP A 82 -7.73 21.97 -12.81
N GLN A 83 -7.88 22.03 -14.12
CA GLN A 83 -7.98 20.81 -14.93
C GLN A 83 -6.57 20.32 -15.27
N GLU A 84 -6.21 19.15 -14.82
CA GLU A 84 -4.94 18.53 -15.18
C GLU A 84 -4.90 18.26 -16.68
N ARG A 85 -4.03 18.99 -17.36
CA ARG A 85 -3.78 18.81 -18.78
C ARG A 85 -3.06 17.50 -19.03
N PRO A 86 -3.43 16.75 -20.08
CA PRO A 86 -2.67 15.56 -20.46
C PRO A 86 -1.22 15.93 -20.78
N THR A 87 -0.30 15.17 -20.24
CA THR A 87 1.13 15.38 -20.49
C THR A 87 1.47 15.06 -21.95
N ALA A 88 2.53 15.68 -22.48
CA ALA A 88 3.02 15.38 -23.82
C ALA A 88 3.35 13.89 -24.01
N GLN A 89 3.78 13.22 -22.95
CA GLN A 89 4.06 11.79 -22.95
C GLN A 89 2.77 10.97 -23.09
N GLN A 90 1.73 11.29 -22.32
CA GLN A 90 0.43 10.63 -22.43
C GLN A 90 -0.18 10.78 -23.82
N LEU A 91 -0.13 11.99 -24.40
CA LEU A 91 -0.61 12.23 -25.76
C LEU A 91 0.15 11.41 -26.82
N ARG A 92 1.47 11.25 -26.66
CA ARG A 92 2.28 10.37 -27.54
C ARG A 92 1.87 8.91 -27.40
N THR A 93 1.73 8.43 -26.18
CA THR A 93 1.33 7.05 -25.90
C THR A 93 -0.07 6.75 -26.47
N VAL A 94 -1.02 7.67 -26.31
CA VAL A 94 -2.37 7.53 -26.87
C VAL A 94 -2.38 7.49 -28.39
N ARG A 95 -1.50 8.24 -29.05
CA ARG A 95 -1.35 8.15 -30.52
C ARG A 95 -0.94 6.75 -30.98
N GLN A 96 -0.09 6.06 -30.20
CA GLN A 96 0.40 4.73 -30.52
C GLN A 96 -0.61 3.64 -30.13
N GLN A 97 -1.14 3.71 -28.91
CA GLN A 97 -1.97 2.65 -28.32
C GLN A 97 -3.48 2.87 -28.55
N ARG A 98 -3.85 4.05 -29.04
CA ARG A 98 -5.24 4.49 -29.27
C ARG A 98 -6.04 4.80 -28.01
N ALA A 99 -5.72 4.19 -26.88
CA ALA A 99 -6.35 4.43 -25.58
C ALA A 99 -5.35 4.10 -24.47
N ILE A 100 -5.37 4.88 -23.41
CA ILE A 100 -4.70 4.57 -22.13
C ILE A 100 -5.69 4.78 -21.01
N GLY A 101 -5.58 3.95 -19.98
CA GLY A 101 -6.33 4.10 -18.74
C GLY A 101 -5.38 4.12 -17.56
N GLN A 102 -5.70 4.92 -16.57
CA GLN A 102 -4.95 5.03 -15.32
C GLN A 102 -5.88 5.26 -14.14
N LEU A 103 -5.42 4.90 -12.95
CA LEU A 103 -6.10 5.25 -11.72
C LEU A 103 -5.57 6.61 -11.23
N GLU A 104 -6.47 7.55 -11.01
CA GLU A 104 -6.17 8.85 -10.40
C GLU A 104 -6.57 8.87 -8.94
N GLY A 105 -5.86 9.66 -8.12
CA GLY A 105 -6.14 9.80 -6.70
C GLY A 105 -5.39 8.82 -5.80
N LEU A 106 -4.56 7.93 -6.36
CA LEU A 106 -3.69 7.06 -5.57
C LEU A 106 -2.44 7.79 -5.05
N ASP A 107 -1.91 8.75 -5.82
CA ASP A 107 -0.68 9.47 -5.48
C ASP A 107 -0.87 10.57 -4.42
N GLU A 108 -2.12 11.03 -4.22
CA GLU A 108 -2.47 12.00 -3.19
C GLU A 108 -2.65 11.37 -1.80
N LEU A 109 -2.42 10.07 -1.68
CA LEU A 109 -2.60 9.33 -0.44
C LEU A 109 -1.29 9.25 0.34
N PRO A 110 -1.04 10.15 1.32
CA PRO A 110 0.10 10.00 2.22
C PRO A 110 0.02 8.72 3.07
N ASP A 111 -1.14 8.10 3.10
CA ASP A 111 -1.40 6.89 3.87
C ASP A 111 -2.50 6.07 3.19
N VAL A 112 -2.10 5.04 2.45
CA VAL A 112 -3.01 4.05 1.82
C VAL A 112 -3.88 3.34 2.88
N THR A 113 -3.61 3.60 4.16
CA THR A 113 -4.31 3.01 5.31
C THR A 113 -5.65 3.67 5.65
N ARG A 114 -6.03 4.78 4.99
CA ARG A 114 -7.32 5.44 5.26
C ARG A 114 -8.38 5.02 4.26
N PRO A 115 -9.45 4.33 4.72
CA PRO A 115 -10.54 3.87 3.83
C PRO A 115 -11.24 5.02 3.09
N GLU A 116 -11.26 6.22 3.65
CA GLU A 116 -11.85 7.41 3.03
C GLU A 116 -11.11 7.86 1.77
N ALA A 117 -9.82 7.59 1.71
CA ALA A 117 -8.97 7.95 0.59
C ALA A 117 -9.30 7.13 -0.68
N LEU A 118 -9.63 5.85 -0.52
CA LEU A 118 -10.03 4.98 -1.63
C LEU A 118 -11.34 5.44 -2.31
N ARG A 119 -12.18 6.18 -1.60
CA ARG A 119 -13.43 6.74 -2.17
C ARG A 119 -13.18 7.84 -3.20
N ASN A 120 -12.02 8.46 -3.19
CA ASN A 120 -11.63 9.50 -4.13
C ASN A 120 -10.90 8.95 -5.36
N VAL A 121 -10.60 7.67 -5.39
CA VAL A 121 -9.95 7.03 -6.54
C VAL A 121 -10.92 6.96 -7.72
N ARG A 122 -10.43 7.38 -8.88
CA ARG A 122 -11.18 7.43 -10.12
C ARG A 122 -10.39 6.76 -11.23
N VAL A 123 -11.10 6.28 -12.23
CA VAL A 123 -10.48 5.80 -13.48
C VAL A 123 -10.47 6.95 -14.47
N SER A 124 -9.28 7.32 -14.93
CA SER A 124 -9.09 8.27 -16.03
C SER A 124 -8.72 7.48 -17.28
N ALA A 125 -9.50 7.66 -18.33
CA ALA A 125 -9.23 7.07 -19.62
C ALA A 125 -9.00 8.17 -20.66
N LEU A 126 -7.84 8.17 -21.31
CA LEU A 126 -7.52 9.07 -22.40
C LEU A 126 -7.50 8.30 -23.71
N VAL A 127 -8.34 8.71 -24.67
CA VAL A 127 -8.51 8.00 -25.93
C VAL A 127 -8.38 8.95 -27.12
N LEU A 128 -7.83 8.43 -28.22
CA LEU A 128 -7.76 9.16 -29.48
C LEU A 128 -9.12 9.11 -30.17
N VAL A 129 -9.67 10.28 -30.49
CA VAL A 129 -10.89 10.37 -31.30
C VAL A 129 -10.55 9.99 -32.73
N PRO A 130 -11.21 8.96 -33.31
CA PRO A 130 -10.94 8.55 -34.68
C PRO A 130 -11.31 9.69 -35.64
N ASN A 131 -10.45 9.90 -36.63
CA ASN A 131 -10.71 10.87 -37.69
C ASN A 131 -11.17 10.14 -38.93
N PRO A 132 -12.39 10.37 -39.42
CA PRO A 132 -12.91 9.69 -40.60
C PRO A 132 -12.41 10.26 -41.93
N GLY A 133 -11.68 11.38 -41.89
CA GLY A 133 -11.28 12.10 -43.11
C GLY A 133 -10.07 11.43 -43.77
N MET A 134 -10.23 10.99 -45.03
CA MET A 134 -9.13 10.72 -45.94
C MET A 134 -8.40 12.01 -46.38
N GLY A 135 -8.77 13.17 -45.86
CA GLY A 135 -8.24 14.47 -46.22
C GLY A 135 -7.09 14.90 -45.34
N LEU A 136 -6.13 15.51 -45.97
CA LEU A 136 -4.98 16.17 -45.39
C LEU A 136 -5.39 17.05 -44.19
N VAL A 137 -4.77 16.73 -43.00
CA VAL A 137 -4.68 17.63 -41.85
C VAL A 137 -5.96 17.85 -41.02
N ALA A 138 -6.64 16.80 -40.63
CA ALA A 138 -7.48 16.96 -39.45
C ALA A 138 -6.62 16.72 -38.19
N GLU A 139 -6.51 17.74 -37.35
CA GLU A 139 -5.74 17.66 -36.11
C GLU A 139 -6.33 16.59 -35.20
N PRO A 140 -5.48 15.74 -34.58
CA PRO A 140 -5.95 14.72 -33.67
C PRO A 140 -6.62 15.36 -32.45
N ARG A 141 -7.78 14.83 -32.04
CA ARG A 141 -8.47 15.20 -30.83
C ARG A 141 -8.43 14.05 -29.85
N TYR A 142 -8.44 14.35 -28.55
CA TYR A 142 -8.36 13.38 -27.48
C TYR A 142 -9.53 13.55 -26.54
N LEU A 143 -10.19 12.45 -26.21
CA LEU A 143 -11.25 12.41 -25.22
C LEU A 143 -10.66 11.85 -23.91
N GLN A 144 -10.76 12.63 -22.85
CA GLN A 144 -10.47 12.19 -21.49
C GLN A 144 -11.78 11.94 -20.75
N ALA A 145 -11.93 10.74 -20.21
CA ALA A 145 -13.08 10.36 -19.43
C ALA A 145 -12.65 10.03 -18.00
N VAL A 146 -13.31 10.65 -17.05
CA VAL A 146 -13.12 10.37 -15.63
C VAL A 146 -14.33 9.63 -15.10
N VAL A 147 -14.14 8.39 -14.69
CA VAL A 147 -15.22 7.52 -14.21
C VAL A 147 -14.96 7.16 -12.74
N PRO A 148 -15.92 7.40 -11.85
CA PRO A 148 -15.76 6.99 -10.45
C PRO A 148 -15.74 5.46 -10.36
N LEU A 149 -14.95 4.93 -9.45
CA LEU A 149 -14.98 3.49 -9.17
C LEU A 149 -16.35 3.10 -8.60
N PRO A 150 -16.89 1.93 -8.99
CA PRO A 150 -18.09 1.39 -8.38
C PRO A 150 -17.93 1.27 -6.86
N PRO A 151 -18.88 1.76 -6.05
CA PRO A 151 -18.76 1.77 -4.59
C PRO A 151 -18.51 0.37 -4.00
N VAL A 152 -19.08 -0.66 -4.60
CA VAL A 152 -18.87 -2.05 -4.19
C VAL A 152 -17.39 -2.48 -4.29
N LEU A 153 -16.67 -2.03 -5.31
CA LEU A 153 -15.24 -2.33 -5.45
C LEU A 153 -14.42 -1.59 -4.40
N VAL A 154 -14.78 -0.35 -4.13
CA VAL A 154 -14.14 0.46 -3.08
C VAL A 154 -14.37 -0.17 -1.71
N ASP A 155 -15.61 -0.53 -1.39
CA ASP A 155 -15.97 -1.14 -0.11
C ASP A 155 -15.27 -2.50 0.09
N ASN A 156 -15.18 -3.32 -0.97
CA ASN A 156 -14.44 -4.59 -0.93
C ASN A 156 -12.94 -4.37 -0.74
N ALA A 157 -12.35 -3.40 -1.41
CA ALA A 157 -10.92 -3.08 -1.25
C ALA A 157 -10.62 -2.57 0.16
N VAL A 158 -11.49 -1.73 0.72
CA VAL A 158 -11.42 -1.26 2.10
C VAL A 158 -11.51 -2.42 3.08
N ALA A 159 -12.49 -3.33 2.91
CA ALA A 159 -12.66 -4.48 3.79
C ALA A 159 -11.43 -5.41 3.79
N VAL A 160 -10.84 -5.67 2.61
CA VAL A 160 -9.60 -6.46 2.51
C VAL A 160 -8.43 -5.75 3.20
N GLN A 161 -8.33 -4.44 3.06
CA GLN A 161 -7.26 -3.66 3.69
C GLN A 161 -7.41 -3.62 5.22
N GLU A 162 -8.63 -3.43 5.73
CA GLU A 162 -8.90 -3.47 7.17
C GLU A 162 -8.58 -4.85 7.76
N ALA A 163 -8.99 -5.93 7.09
CA ALA A 163 -8.66 -7.28 7.51
C ALA A 163 -7.14 -7.53 7.53
N ASN A 164 -6.39 -7.02 6.55
CA ASN A 164 -4.94 -7.12 6.51
C ASN A 164 -4.28 -6.34 7.65
N ARG A 165 -4.77 -5.13 7.94
CA ARG A 165 -4.27 -4.31 9.04
C ARG A 165 -4.51 -4.98 10.40
N GLU A 166 -5.72 -5.47 10.64
CA GLU A 166 -6.06 -6.18 11.86
C GLU A 166 -5.18 -7.44 12.05
N TYR A 167 -4.91 -8.14 10.95
CA TYR A 167 -3.99 -9.29 10.97
C TYR A 167 -2.56 -8.88 11.31
N GLN A 168 -2.05 -7.81 10.70
CA GLN A 168 -0.70 -7.31 10.98
C GLN A 168 -0.55 -6.83 12.42
N GLU A 169 -1.53 -6.11 12.96
CA GLU A 169 -1.54 -5.65 14.35
C GLU A 169 -1.51 -6.86 15.32
N ARG A 170 -2.30 -7.88 15.04
CA ARG A 170 -2.31 -9.13 15.84
C ARG A 170 -1.00 -9.92 15.69
N ALA A 171 -0.40 -9.95 14.51
CA ALA A 171 0.88 -10.61 14.27
C ALA A 171 2.03 -9.92 15.01
N LEU A 172 2.06 -8.59 15.00
CA LEU A 172 3.05 -7.79 15.73
C LEU A 172 2.89 -7.94 17.26
N ALA A 173 1.66 -7.96 17.76
CA ALA A 173 1.38 -8.19 19.18
C ALA A 173 1.88 -9.56 19.65
N ARG A 174 1.70 -10.62 18.86
CA ARG A 174 2.23 -11.96 19.16
C ARG A 174 3.75 -12.01 19.11
N GLY A 175 4.38 -11.34 18.16
CA GLY A 175 5.83 -11.24 18.07
C GLY A 175 6.47 -10.52 19.26
N GLY A 176 5.84 -9.44 19.74
CA GLY A 176 6.24 -8.70 20.92
C GLY A 176 6.16 -9.52 22.20
N LEU A 177 5.05 -10.21 22.42
CA LEU A 177 4.84 -11.09 23.56
C LEU A 177 5.86 -12.23 23.61
N ARG A 178 6.17 -12.85 22.49
CA ARG A 178 7.17 -13.93 22.41
C ARG A 178 8.56 -13.43 22.76
N ARG A 179 8.95 -12.25 22.28
CA ARG A 179 10.26 -11.64 22.61
C ARG A 179 10.37 -11.28 24.09
N MET A 180 9.31 -10.68 24.66
CA MET A 180 9.28 -10.40 26.10
C MET A 180 9.38 -11.67 26.93
N TYR A 181 8.65 -12.72 26.56
CA TYR A 181 8.67 -13.99 27.27
C TYR A 181 10.04 -14.69 27.21
N ILE A 182 10.67 -14.74 26.05
CA ILE A 182 12.02 -15.27 25.89
C ILE A 182 13.02 -14.42 26.68
N GLY A 183 12.93 -13.10 26.64
CA GLY A 183 13.79 -12.19 27.37
C GLY A 183 13.71 -12.36 28.89
N THR A 184 12.51 -12.43 29.44
CA THR A 184 12.31 -12.66 30.89
C THR A 184 12.78 -14.04 31.33
N LEU A 185 12.53 -15.07 30.54
CA LEU A 185 12.96 -16.43 30.83
C LEU A 185 14.47 -16.56 30.79
N THR A 186 15.14 -15.95 29.82
CA THR A 186 16.60 -15.91 29.73
C THR A 186 17.22 -15.14 30.89
N LEU A 187 16.64 -13.99 31.24
CA LEU A 187 17.13 -13.20 32.39
C LEU A 187 16.96 -13.95 33.71
N SER A 188 15.81 -14.59 33.92
CA SER A 188 15.58 -15.36 35.16
C SER A 188 16.51 -16.57 35.28
N LEU A 189 16.79 -17.27 34.17
CA LEU A 189 17.74 -18.36 34.12
C LEU A 189 19.18 -17.88 34.45
N PHE A 190 19.57 -16.74 33.86
CA PHE A 190 20.86 -16.13 34.13
C PHE A 190 21.01 -15.74 35.60
N LEU A 191 19.99 -15.16 36.17
CA LEU A 191 19.96 -14.74 37.57
C LEU A 191 20.04 -15.98 38.53
N ALA A 192 19.33 -17.06 38.19
CA ALA A 192 19.36 -18.30 38.97
C ALA A 192 20.74 -18.96 38.95
N VAL A 193 21.39 -19.06 37.79
CA VAL A 193 22.75 -19.62 37.65
C VAL A 193 23.76 -18.75 38.38
N PHE A 194 23.68 -17.43 38.23
CA PHE A 194 24.57 -16.50 38.91
C PHE A 194 24.41 -16.57 40.45
N GLY A 195 23.15 -16.63 40.89
CA GLY A 195 22.86 -16.81 42.34
C GLY A 195 23.38 -18.11 42.90
N ALA A 196 23.23 -19.21 42.16
CA ALA A 196 23.76 -20.52 42.57
C ALA A 196 25.30 -20.51 42.67
N VAL A 197 26.00 -19.91 41.72
CA VAL A 197 27.48 -19.77 41.75
C VAL A 197 27.92 -18.90 42.93
N LEU A 198 27.27 -17.76 43.16
CA LEU A 198 27.56 -16.91 44.32
C LEU A 198 27.39 -17.67 45.64
N LEU A 199 26.27 -18.38 45.76
CA LEU A 199 25.98 -19.17 46.95
C LEU A 199 27.02 -20.27 47.18
N ALA A 200 27.42 -20.96 46.11
CA ALA A 200 28.46 -22.00 46.18
C ALA A 200 29.82 -21.44 46.61
N VAL A 201 30.22 -20.27 46.12
CA VAL A 201 31.45 -19.59 46.52
C VAL A 201 31.40 -19.13 47.99
N LEU A 202 30.29 -18.55 48.42
CA LEU A 202 30.10 -18.11 49.80
C LEU A 202 30.16 -19.30 50.80
N LEU A 203 29.41 -20.37 50.50
CA LEU A 203 29.40 -21.57 51.32
C LEU A 203 30.76 -22.29 51.31
N GLY A 204 31.40 -22.36 50.15
CA GLY A 204 32.75 -22.95 50.04
C GLY A 204 33.76 -22.18 50.89
N ASN A 205 33.75 -20.86 50.86
CA ASN A 205 34.64 -20.05 51.72
C ASN A 205 34.32 -20.16 53.20
N GLN A 206 33.04 -20.25 53.58
CA GLN A 206 32.66 -20.43 54.99
C GLN A 206 33.03 -21.80 55.56
N LEU A 207 32.99 -22.86 54.76
CA LEU A 207 33.34 -24.20 55.19
C LEU A 207 34.83 -24.46 55.08
N ALA A 208 35.51 -23.95 54.08
CA ALA A 208 36.95 -24.18 53.88
C ALA A 208 37.85 -23.47 54.94
N ARG A 209 37.47 -22.24 55.31
CA ARG A 209 38.25 -21.48 56.31
C ARG A 209 38.41 -22.18 57.66
N PRO A 210 37.35 -22.62 58.33
CA PRO A 210 37.54 -23.32 59.66
C PRO A 210 38.25 -24.62 59.52
N LEU A 211 38.10 -25.37 58.39
CA LEU A 211 38.83 -26.62 58.18
C LEU A 211 40.33 -26.39 57.97
N LEU A 212 40.73 -25.33 57.27
CA LEU A 212 42.12 -24.97 57.11
C LEU A 212 42.78 -24.56 58.46
N VAL A 213 42.08 -23.79 59.30
CA VAL A 213 42.55 -23.39 60.63
C VAL A 213 42.68 -24.58 61.54
N LEU A 214 41.74 -25.55 61.49
CA LEU A 214 41.85 -26.78 62.24
C LEU A 214 43.05 -27.66 61.77
N ALA A 215 43.25 -27.78 60.46
CA ALA A 215 44.38 -28.52 59.89
C ALA A 215 45.73 -27.89 60.25
N GLU A 216 45.83 -26.57 60.25
CA GLU A 216 47.02 -25.84 60.70
C GLU A 216 47.28 -26.03 62.19
N GLY A 217 46.22 -25.95 63.00
CA GLY A 217 46.34 -26.21 64.45
C GLY A 217 46.78 -27.63 64.78
N VAL A 218 46.26 -28.62 64.07
CA VAL A 218 46.74 -30.02 64.25
C VAL A 218 48.19 -30.20 63.82
N ARG A 219 48.61 -29.50 62.76
CA ARG A 219 50.02 -29.56 62.30
C ARG A 219 50.98 -28.88 63.25
N GLU A 220 50.62 -27.73 63.89
CA GLU A 220 51.38 -27.06 64.91
C GLU A 220 51.55 -27.93 66.17
N VAL A 221 50.50 -28.64 66.61
CA VAL A 221 50.57 -29.59 67.75
C VAL A 221 51.41 -30.77 67.37
N ALA A 222 51.33 -31.29 66.17
CA ALA A 222 52.18 -32.42 65.70
C ALA A 222 53.65 -32.04 65.60
N GLN A 223 54.01 -30.77 65.47
CA GLN A 223 55.39 -30.30 65.46
C GLN A 223 55.91 -29.90 66.85
N GLY A 224 55.14 -30.16 67.90
CA GLY A 224 55.56 -29.96 69.29
C GLY A 224 55.51 -28.50 69.79
N ASN A 225 54.89 -27.59 69.04
CA ASN A 225 54.77 -26.19 69.44
C ASN A 225 53.47 -25.96 70.23
N LEU A 226 53.54 -26.08 71.54
CA LEU A 226 52.47 -25.98 72.52
C LEU A 226 52.28 -24.54 73.06
N SER A 227 52.74 -23.48 72.39
CA SER A 227 52.59 -22.12 72.90
C SER A 227 51.16 -21.63 72.63
N PRO A 228 50.42 -21.27 73.67
CA PRO A 228 49.07 -20.69 73.54
C PRO A 228 49.15 -19.30 72.90
N LYS A 229 48.35 -19.11 71.86
CA LYS A 229 48.06 -17.75 71.23
C LYS A 229 46.85 -17.18 71.84
#